data_a082930bc80bac75b4bdd2b1a9355a15
#
_entry.id   a082930bc80bac75b4bdd2b1a9355a15
#
_cell.length_a   1.000
_cell.length_b   1.000
_cell.length_c   1.000
_cell.angle_alpha   90.00
_cell.angle_beta   90.00
_cell.angle_gamma   90.00
#
_symmetry.space_group_name_H-M   'P 1'
#
loop_
_entity.id
_entity.type
_entity.pdbx_description
1 polymer ?
#
loop_
_entity_poly.entity_id
_entity_poly.type
_entity_poly.pdbx_seq_one_letter_code
_entity_poly.pdbx_strand_id
1 'polypeptide(L)'
;MKILSTKCLTSAQRQRLQALGFTLVQHNFIATPPLPFALSLSYEWLIFTSQNGVQSVLAHPQWQELLSTPVLCVGVKTQQLLQSKGFKVCYAADYATDLVAYMRNDLSRYQGGRIAFFVGTHRLNTLPDFFASEKLQVTEITVYDTVFTPITLAEPVDAILFFSPSGVQSYLSTHTAAAEQVYCIGTTTAQAAIPHWASVIVATEPTVDGVLQTVAASLTPYCRVCAAEGV
;
A
#
# COMPACT_ATOMS: atom_id res chain seq x y z
N MET A 1 7.37 -17.45 19.01
CA MET A 1 7.75 -16.17 18.39
C MET A 1 6.57 -15.20 18.43
N LYS A 2 6.85 -13.96 18.78
CA LYS A 2 5.86 -12.87 18.86
C LYS A 2 6.01 -11.98 17.64
N ILE A 3 4.94 -11.82 16.87
CA ILE A 3 4.92 -11.06 15.62
C ILE A 3 4.05 -9.82 15.79
N LEU A 4 4.53 -8.66 15.37
CA LEU A 4 3.73 -7.46 15.22
C LEU A 4 3.24 -7.33 13.79
N SER A 5 1.94 -7.18 13.61
CA SER A 5 1.35 -6.75 12.33
C SER A 5 0.94 -5.29 12.42
N THR A 6 1.53 -4.42 11.58
CA THR A 6 1.18 -2.99 11.53
C THR A 6 -0.14 -2.70 10.81
N LYS A 7 -0.89 -3.77 10.51
CA LYS A 7 -2.26 -3.74 9.98
C LYS A 7 -3.08 -4.83 10.64
N CYS A 8 -4.34 -4.55 10.96
CA CYS A 8 -5.26 -5.56 11.44
C CYS A 8 -5.52 -6.60 10.34
N LEU A 9 -5.28 -7.87 10.68
CA LEU A 9 -5.49 -9.02 9.82
C LEU A 9 -6.92 -9.55 9.97
N THR A 10 -7.44 -10.18 8.93
CA THR A 10 -8.73 -10.90 8.99
C THR A 10 -8.66 -12.09 9.96
N SER A 11 -9.81 -12.60 10.38
CA SER A 11 -9.87 -13.77 11.28
C SER A 11 -9.16 -14.99 10.70
N ALA A 12 -9.33 -15.26 9.40
CA ALA A 12 -8.65 -16.36 8.71
C ALA A 12 -7.12 -16.18 8.67
N GLN A 13 -6.64 -14.96 8.39
CA GLN A 13 -5.22 -14.64 8.38
C GLN A 13 -4.58 -14.79 9.76
N ARG A 14 -5.27 -14.35 10.81
CA ARG A 14 -4.82 -14.56 12.21
C ARG A 14 -4.71 -16.03 12.57
N GLN A 15 -5.75 -16.80 12.26
CA GLN A 15 -5.77 -18.25 12.54
C GLN A 15 -4.62 -18.97 11.85
N ARG A 16 -4.25 -18.58 10.62
CA ARG A 16 -3.09 -19.18 9.91
C ARG A 16 -1.78 -18.95 10.67
N LEU A 17 -1.52 -17.73 11.18
CA LEU A 17 -0.31 -17.45 11.97
C LEU A 17 -0.34 -18.20 13.31
N GLN A 18 -1.48 -18.22 13.99
CA GLN A 18 -1.64 -18.93 15.26
C GLN A 18 -1.44 -20.44 15.10
N ALA A 19 -1.94 -21.05 14.03
CA ALA A 19 -1.75 -22.47 13.72
C ALA A 19 -0.27 -22.84 13.48
N LEU A 20 0.56 -21.86 13.10
CA LEU A 20 2.02 -21.99 12.97
C LEU A 20 2.76 -21.75 14.31
N GLY A 21 2.04 -21.53 15.42
CA GLY A 21 2.62 -21.34 16.74
C GLY A 21 3.08 -19.89 17.03
N PHE A 22 2.67 -18.91 16.20
CA PHE A 22 3.02 -17.52 16.42
C PHE A 22 2.04 -16.81 17.37
N THR A 23 2.57 -16.00 18.27
CA THR A 23 1.80 -15.03 19.06
C THR A 23 1.72 -13.74 18.27
N LEU A 24 0.50 -13.25 18.00
CA LEU A 24 0.27 -12.07 17.17
C LEU A 24 -0.16 -10.87 18.02
N VAL A 25 0.57 -9.76 17.87
CA VAL A 25 0.12 -8.41 18.21
C VAL A 25 -0.26 -7.73 16.90
N GLN A 26 -1.40 -7.06 16.84
CA GLN A 26 -1.81 -6.36 15.63
C GLN A 26 -2.50 -5.04 15.94
N HIS A 27 -2.20 -4.05 15.12
CA HIS A 27 -2.85 -2.74 15.17
C HIS A 27 -2.71 -2.05 13.81
N ASN A 28 -3.67 -1.20 13.45
CA ASN A 28 -3.49 -0.34 12.29
C ASN A 28 -2.58 0.83 12.68
N PHE A 29 -1.33 0.81 12.24
CA PHE A 29 -0.35 1.86 12.52
C PHE A 29 -0.58 3.13 11.70
N ILE A 30 -1.47 3.07 10.73
CA ILE A 30 -1.96 4.22 9.98
C ILE A 30 -3.48 4.19 9.90
N ALA A 31 -4.08 5.37 9.91
CA ALA A 31 -5.46 5.62 9.52
C ALA A 31 -5.48 6.50 8.26
N THR A 32 -6.49 6.33 7.43
CA THR A 32 -6.61 7.08 6.18
C THR A 32 -7.98 7.76 6.10
N PRO A 33 -8.26 8.75 7.01
CA PRO A 33 -9.52 9.46 7.00
C PRO A 33 -9.70 10.22 5.68
N PRO A 34 -10.90 10.22 5.09
CA PRO A 34 -11.19 11.03 3.92
C PRO A 34 -11.12 12.53 4.26
N LEU A 35 -10.65 13.32 3.30
CA LEU A 35 -10.63 14.78 3.37
C LEU A 35 -11.75 15.34 2.48
N PRO A 36 -12.35 16.48 2.86
CA PRO A 36 -13.25 17.20 1.95
C PRO A 36 -12.48 17.73 0.73
N PHE A 37 -13.04 17.57 -0.45
CA PHE A 37 -12.47 18.10 -1.68
C PHE A 37 -13.58 18.57 -2.63
N ALA A 38 -13.24 19.49 -3.53
CA ALA A 38 -14.13 19.90 -4.62
C ALA A 38 -13.89 19.00 -5.84
N LEU A 39 -14.95 18.50 -6.44
CA LEU A 39 -14.89 17.69 -7.65
C LEU A 39 -15.28 18.57 -8.86
N SER A 40 -14.36 18.71 -9.82
CA SER A 40 -14.68 19.21 -11.14
C SER A 40 -15.06 18.05 -12.05
N LEU A 41 -16.03 18.25 -12.91
CA LEU A 41 -16.51 17.20 -13.84
C LEU A 41 -15.91 17.33 -15.24
N SER A 42 -14.94 18.18 -15.40
CA SER A 42 -14.35 18.52 -16.69
C SER A 42 -13.00 17.85 -16.96
N TYR A 43 -12.71 16.75 -16.28
CA TYR A 43 -11.49 15.96 -16.51
C TYR A 43 -11.65 15.01 -17.69
N GLU A 44 -10.59 14.84 -18.45
CA GLU A 44 -10.50 13.89 -19.57
C GLU A 44 -9.86 12.56 -19.14
N TRP A 45 -9.09 12.60 -18.05
CA TRP A 45 -8.44 11.45 -17.45
C TRP A 45 -8.48 11.51 -15.93
N LEU A 46 -8.65 10.34 -15.33
CA LEU A 46 -8.55 10.17 -13.87
C LEU A 46 -7.37 9.24 -13.58
N ILE A 47 -6.59 9.57 -12.55
CA ILE A 47 -5.46 8.72 -12.09
C ILE A 47 -5.67 8.39 -10.62
N PHE A 48 -5.58 7.07 -10.30
CA PHE A 48 -5.64 6.53 -8.95
C PHE A 48 -4.45 5.62 -8.68
N THR A 49 -3.76 5.84 -7.56
CA THR A 49 -2.60 5.02 -7.15
C THR A 49 -2.86 4.24 -5.86
N SER A 50 -4.06 4.34 -5.28
CA SER A 50 -4.43 3.63 -4.06
C SER A 50 -5.92 3.36 -3.97
N GLN A 51 -6.28 2.26 -3.28
CA GLN A 51 -7.68 1.99 -2.93
C GLN A 51 -8.29 3.08 -2.03
N ASN A 52 -7.47 3.69 -1.14
CA ASN A 52 -7.94 4.77 -0.26
C ASN A 52 -8.41 5.98 -1.07
N GLY A 53 -7.67 6.35 -2.13
CA GLY A 53 -8.10 7.40 -3.05
C GLY A 53 -9.42 7.09 -3.74
N VAL A 54 -9.60 5.85 -4.20
CA VAL A 54 -10.87 5.40 -4.79
C VAL A 54 -12.00 5.46 -3.76
N GLN A 55 -11.80 4.93 -2.55
CA GLN A 55 -12.82 4.95 -1.49
C GLN A 55 -13.24 6.36 -1.10
N SER A 56 -12.28 7.29 -1.02
CA SER A 56 -12.57 8.70 -0.72
C SER A 56 -13.39 9.36 -1.82
N VAL A 57 -13.08 9.07 -3.09
CA VAL A 57 -13.88 9.56 -4.23
C VAL A 57 -15.28 8.95 -4.23
N LEU A 58 -15.42 7.66 -3.93
CA LEU A 58 -16.73 7.00 -3.83
C LEU A 58 -17.62 7.56 -2.72
N ALA A 59 -17.05 8.20 -1.69
CA ALA A 59 -17.81 8.90 -0.65
C ALA A 59 -18.29 10.28 -1.09
N HIS A 60 -17.80 10.83 -2.20
CA HIS A 60 -18.25 12.13 -2.71
C HIS A 60 -19.63 12.00 -3.39
N PRO A 61 -20.61 12.91 -3.14
CA PRO A 61 -21.98 12.77 -3.68
C PRO A 61 -22.06 12.65 -5.20
N GLN A 62 -21.14 13.25 -5.93
CA GLN A 62 -21.14 13.33 -7.40
C GLN A 62 -20.18 12.32 -8.07
N TRP A 63 -19.70 11.32 -7.35
CA TRP A 63 -18.71 10.39 -7.90
C TRP A 63 -19.18 9.65 -9.17
N GLN A 64 -20.50 9.38 -9.30
CA GLN A 64 -21.05 8.68 -10.46
C GLN A 64 -20.86 9.45 -11.77
N GLU A 65 -20.71 10.78 -11.70
CA GLU A 65 -20.49 11.63 -12.86
C GLU A 65 -19.11 11.40 -13.48
N LEU A 66 -18.18 10.78 -12.74
CA LEU A 66 -16.85 10.41 -13.23
C LEU A 66 -16.81 9.06 -13.98
N LEU A 67 -17.89 8.27 -13.98
CA LEU A 67 -17.87 6.90 -14.52
C LEU A 67 -17.57 6.83 -16.01
N SER A 68 -17.94 7.86 -16.78
CA SER A 68 -17.64 7.95 -18.21
C SER A 68 -16.19 8.35 -18.51
N THR A 69 -15.49 8.93 -17.54
CA THR A 69 -14.13 9.41 -17.71
C THR A 69 -13.13 8.24 -17.66
N PRO A 70 -12.22 8.11 -18.62
CA PRO A 70 -11.22 7.04 -18.62
C PRO A 70 -10.28 7.15 -17.45
N VAL A 71 -9.93 5.97 -16.89
CA VAL A 71 -9.12 5.85 -15.68
C VAL A 71 -7.81 5.14 -15.98
N LEU A 72 -6.72 5.68 -15.47
CA LEU A 72 -5.44 4.99 -15.30
C LEU A 72 -5.23 4.70 -13.82
N CYS A 73 -4.69 3.54 -13.47
CA CYS A 73 -4.48 3.24 -12.05
C CYS A 73 -3.20 2.43 -11.81
N VAL A 74 -2.77 2.43 -10.55
CA VAL A 74 -1.66 1.61 -10.06
C VAL A 74 -2.19 0.60 -9.04
N GLY A 75 -1.79 -0.66 -9.24
CA GLY A 75 -2.09 -1.80 -8.36
C GLY A 75 -3.38 -2.54 -8.70
N VAL A 76 -3.28 -3.86 -8.77
CA VAL A 76 -4.38 -4.79 -9.13
C VAL A 76 -5.62 -4.58 -8.25
N LYS A 77 -5.44 -4.37 -6.94
CA LYS A 77 -6.57 -4.13 -6.01
C LYS A 77 -7.29 -2.81 -6.27
N THR A 78 -6.55 -1.77 -6.70
CA THR A 78 -7.14 -0.48 -7.09
C THR A 78 -7.96 -0.66 -8.36
N GLN A 79 -7.42 -1.39 -9.34
CA GLN A 79 -8.13 -1.75 -10.58
C GLN A 79 -9.43 -2.50 -10.30
N GLN A 80 -9.36 -3.58 -9.50
CA GLN A 80 -10.54 -4.39 -9.15
C GLN A 80 -11.61 -3.56 -8.47
N LEU A 81 -11.23 -2.68 -7.53
CA LEU A 81 -12.17 -1.80 -6.85
C LEU A 81 -12.83 -0.83 -7.83
N LEU A 82 -12.07 -0.16 -8.70
CA LEU A 82 -12.59 0.74 -9.72
C LEU A 82 -13.57 0.02 -10.66
N GLN A 83 -13.17 -1.14 -11.19
CA GLN A 83 -14.03 -1.94 -12.09
C GLN A 83 -15.30 -2.41 -11.40
N SER A 84 -15.24 -2.84 -10.12
CA SER A 84 -16.40 -3.25 -9.34
C SER A 84 -17.42 -2.13 -9.12
N LYS A 85 -16.99 -0.86 -9.27
CA LYS A 85 -17.82 0.34 -9.16
C LYS A 85 -18.23 0.93 -10.52
N GLY A 86 -17.87 0.27 -11.61
CA GLY A 86 -18.27 0.65 -12.95
C GLY A 86 -17.37 1.68 -13.64
N PHE A 87 -16.20 2.01 -13.07
CA PHE A 87 -15.26 2.91 -13.73
C PHE A 87 -14.64 2.26 -14.98
N LYS A 88 -14.41 3.09 -16.01
CA LYS A 88 -13.75 2.68 -17.25
C LYS A 88 -12.21 2.68 -17.07
N VAL A 89 -11.66 1.59 -16.54
CA VAL A 89 -10.20 1.45 -16.38
C VAL A 89 -9.59 1.11 -17.73
N CYS A 90 -8.80 2.04 -18.30
CA CYS A 90 -8.12 1.90 -19.59
C CYS A 90 -6.77 1.22 -19.43
N TYR A 91 -6.05 1.45 -18.32
CA TYR A 91 -4.80 0.81 -18.02
C TYR A 91 -4.57 0.70 -16.51
N ALA A 92 -3.99 -0.41 -16.09
CA ALA A 92 -3.57 -0.65 -14.72
C ALA A 92 -2.13 -1.12 -14.72
N ALA A 93 -1.27 -0.38 -14.03
CA ALA A 93 0.15 -0.71 -13.85
C ALA A 93 0.37 -1.38 -12.49
N ASP A 94 1.44 -2.17 -12.37
CA ASP A 94 1.84 -2.72 -11.07
C ASP A 94 2.52 -1.66 -10.20
N TYR A 95 3.33 -0.79 -10.82
CA TYR A 95 4.05 0.30 -10.16
C TYR A 95 3.82 1.64 -10.88
N ALA A 96 4.07 2.74 -10.16
CA ALA A 96 3.97 4.10 -10.71
C ALA A 96 4.95 4.33 -11.88
N THR A 97 6.12 3.70 -11.85
CA THR A 97 7.10 3.72 -12.94
C THR A 97 6.58 3.11 -14.22
N ASP A 98 5.80 2.03 -14.11
CA ASP A 98 5.22 1.35 -15.28
C ASP A 98 4.08 2.18 -15.88
N LEU A 99 3.33 2.89 -15.02
CA LEU A 99 2.33 3.86 -15.50
C LEU A 99 2.99 5.02 -16.24
N VAL A 100 4.12 5.54 -15.75
CA VAL A 100 4.93 6.55 -16.44
C VAL A 100 5.38 6.03 -17.80
N ALA A 101 5.93 4.81 -17.88
CA ALA A 101 6.37 4.20 -19.13
C ALA A 101 5.21 4.05 -20.13
N TYR A 102 4.04 3.61 -19.66
CA TYR A 102 2.83 3.51 -20.48
C TYR A 102 2.38 4.87 -21.03
N MET A 103 2.34 5.91 -20.20
CA MET A 103 1.92 7.24 -20.63
C MET A 103 2.91 7.87 -21.61
N ARG A 104 4.23 7.61 -21.47
CA ARG A 104 5.26 8.08 -22.39
C ARG A 104 5.15 7.48 -23.80
N ASN A 105 4.66 6.25 -23.94
CA ASN A 105 4.51 5.61 -25.24
C ASN A 105 3.50 6.32 -26.16
N ASP A 106 2.55 7.06 -25.57
CA ASP A 106 1.57 7.86 -26.32
C ASP A 106 1.28 9.16 -25.58
N LEU A 107 2.33 9.98 -25.41
CA LEU A 107 2.26 11.21 -24.63
C LEU A 107 1.26 12.23 -25.23
N SER A 108 1.11 12.23 -26.55
CA SER A 108 0.21 13.12 -27.29
C SER A 108 -1.25 12.98 -26.82
N ARG A 109 -1.64 11.79 -26.36
CA ARG A 109 -2.97 11.50 -25.85
C ARG A 109 -3.32 12.25 -24.56
N TYR A 110 -2.31 12.68 -23.81
CA TYR A 110 -2.47 13.35 -22.51
C TYR A 110 -2.14 14.84 -22.59
N GLN A 111 -1.48 15.29 -23.65
CA GLN A 111 -1.14 16.70 -23.86
C GLN A 111 -2.38 17.52 -24.16
N GLY A 112 -2.53 18.65 -23.45
CA GLY A 112 -3.67 19.54 -23.58
C GLY A 112 -4.96 19.07 -22.87
N GLY A 113 -5.02 17.82 -22.43
CA GLY A 113 -6.13 17.27 -21.66
C GLY A 113 -5.99 17.57 -20.16
N ARG A 114 -7.12 17.74 -19.49
CA ARG A 114 -7.17 17.94 -18.03
C ARG A 114 -7.19 16.60 -17.31
N ILE A 115 -6.20 16.36 -16.48
CA ILE A 115 -6.03 15.12 -15.72
C ILE A 115 -6.33 15.40 -14.25
N ALA A 116 -7.20 14.60 -13.61
CA ALA A 116 -7.35 14.57 -12.17
C ALA A 116 -6.47 13.45 -11.58
N PHE A 117 -5.60 13.80 -10.66
CA PHE A 117 -4.80 12.84 -9.92
C PHE A 117 -5.23 12.83 -8.44
N PHE A 118 -5.94 11.77 -8.02
CA PHE A 118 -6.46 11.61 -6.67
C PHE A 118 -5.41 11.01 -5.75
N VAL A 119 -5.00 11.76 -4.73
CA VAL A 119 -3.85 11.44 -3.87
C VAL A 119 -4.20 11.52 -2.38
N GLY A 120 -3.35 10.90 -1.55
CA GLY A 120 -3.29 11.18 -0.12
C GLY A 120 -2.25 12.26 0.18
N THR A 121 -2.24 12.77 1.43
CA THR A 121 -1.25 13.74 1.91
C THR A 121 0.19 13.22 1.81
N HIS A 122 0.38 11.91 1.99
CA HIS A 122 1.66 11.23 1.84
C HIS A 122 1.68 10.43 0.53
N ARG A 123 2.29 10.98 -0.50
CA ARG A 123 2.46 10.34 -1.81
C ARG A 123 3.91 10.36 -2.28
N LEU A 124 4.23 9.45 -3.18
CA LEU A 124 5.52 9.43 -3.89
C LEU A 124 5.54 10.47 -5.02
N ASN A 125 6.71 10.99 -5.35
CA ASN A 125 6.87 12.01 -6.38
C ASN A 125 7.00 11.45 -7.81
N THR A 126 7.06 10.14 -8.00
CA THR A 126 7.27 9.51 -9.31
C THR A 126 6.34 10.04 -10.42
N LEU A 127 5.03 10.10 -10.15
CA LEU A 127 4.06 10.64 -11.10
C LEU A 127 4.09 12.17 -11.17
N PRO A 128 4.11 12.92 -10.05
CA PRO A 128 4.26 14.38 -10.10
C PRO A 128 5.49 14.86 -10.85
N ASP A 129 6.66 14.25 -10.63
CA ASP A 129 7.89 14.59 -11.34
C ASP A 129 7.75 14.33 -12.85
N PHE A 130 7.12 13.22 -13.23
CA PHE A 130 6.80 12.94 -14.62
C PHE A 130 5.84 13.98 -15.21
N PHE A 131 4.75 14.30 -14.54
CA PHE A 131 3.79 15.30 -15.03
C PHE A 131 4.45 16.68 -15.24
N ALA A 132 5.30 17.08 -14.31
CA ALA A 132 6.06 18.33 -14.42
C ALA A 132 7.05 18.32 -15.59
N SER A 133 7.81 17.20 -15.76
CA SER A 133 8.79 17.07 -16.84
C SER A 133 8.15 17.13 -18.22
N GLU A 134 6.97 16.52 -18.40
CA GLU A 134 6.23 16.48 -19.67
C GLU A 134 5.23 17.65 -19.82
N LYS A 135 5.17 18.57 -18.86
CA LYS A 135 4.26 19.73 -18.84
C LYS A 135 2.78 19.37 -19.01
N LEU A 136 2.35 18.25 -18.41
CA LEU A 136 0.96 17.82 -18.45
C LEU A 136 0.08 18.69 -17.53
N GLN A 137 -1.16 18.94 -17.94
CA GLN A 137 -2.13 19.69 -17.15
C GLN A 137 -2.80 18.78 -16.11
N VAL A 138 -2.17 18.62 -14.95
CA VAL A 138 -2.65 17.76 -13.88
C VAL A 138 -3.12 18.58 -12.69
N THR A 139 -4.35 18.28 -12.22
CA THR A 139 -4.86 18.77 -10.95
C THR A 139 -4.69 17.66 -9.91
N GLU A 140 -3.77 17.83 -8.97
CA GLU A 140 -3.68 16.97 -7.80
C GLU A 140 -4.82 17.31 -6.84
N ILE A 141 -5.61 16.28 -6.50
CA ILE A 141 -6.73 16.42 -5.58
C ILE A 141 -6.44 15.53 -4.37
N THR A 142 -6.13 16.15 -3.25
CA THR A 142 -5.90 15.43 -1.98
C THR A 142 -7.23 15.02 -1.40
N VAL A 143 -7.51 13.72 -1.37
CA VAL A 143 -8.82 13.15 -1.01
C VAL A 143 -8.81 12.35 0.30
N TYR A 144 -7.64 12.05 0.87
CA TYR A 144 -7.51 11.44 2.19
C TYR A 144 -6.20 11.87 2.85
N ASP A 145 -6.20 11.82 4.18
CA ASP A 145 -4.98 11.99 4.97
C ASP A 145 -4.37 10.64 5.33
N THR A 146 -3.09 10.63 5.69
CA THR A 146 -2.41 9.47 6.28
C THR A 146 -1.94 9.86 7.67
N VAL A 147 -2.71 9.44 8.66
CA VAL A 147 -2.45 9.74 10.08
C VAL A 147 -1.74 8.56 10.73
N PHE A 148 -0.65 8.82 11.44
CA PHE A 148 0.05 7.81 12.21
C PHE A 148 -0.73 7.50 13.48
N THR A 149 -0.96 6.21 13.73
CA THR A 149 -1.68 5.69 14.89
C THR A 149 -0.89 4.54 15.53
N PRO A 150 0.38 4.76 15.91
CA PRO A 150 1.19 3.72 16.55
C PRO A 150 0.65 3.39 17.94
N ILE A 151 0.93 2.17 18.41
CA ILE A 151 0.69 1.75 19.81
C ILE A 151 2.03 1.54 20.50
N THR A 152 2.07 1.71 21.80
CA THR A 152 3.20 1.28 22.63
C THR A 152 3.16 -0.23 22.79
N LEU A 153 4.28 -0.91 22.54
CA LEU A 153 4.41 -2.33 22.77
C LEU A 153 4.79 -2.58 24.24
N ALA A 154 4.03 -3.46 24.91
CA ALA A 154 4.32 -3.84 26.30
C ALA A 154 5.59 -4.70 26.42
N GLU A 155 5.92 -5.42 25.36
CA GLU A 155 7.09 -6.34 25.29
C GLU A 155 7.70 -6.30 23.88
N PRO A 156 9.00 -6.60 23.74
CA PRO A 156 9.63 -6.75 22.45
C PRO A 156 8.92 -7.79 21.56
N VAL A 157 9.08 -7.64 20.25
CA VAL A 157 8.60 -8.58 19.25
C VAL A 157 9.78 -9.16 18.47
N ASP A 158 9.63 -10.39 17.99
CA ASP A 158 10.68 -11.08 17.23
C ASP A 158 10.63 -10.71 15.73
N ALA A 159 9.43 -10.34 15.25
CA ALA A 159 9.25 -9.96 13.85
C ALA A 159 8.19 -8.86 13.68
N ILE A 160 8.34 -8.07 12.60
CA ILE A 160 7.41 -7.01 12.25
C ILE A 160 6.96 -7.17 10.79
N LEU A 161 5.64 -7.05 10.57
CA LEU A 161 5.03 -7.07 9.24
C LEU A 161 4.60 -5.65 8.85
N PHE A 162 5.24 -5.11 7.81
CA PHE A 162 4.93 -3.81 7.25
C PHE A 162 4.19 -3.91 5.92
N PHE A 163 3.10 -3.17 5.80
CA PHE A 163 2.22 -3.15 4.62
C PHE A 163 2.24 -1.84 3.84
N SER A 164 3.04 -0.87 4.28
CA SER A 164 3.26 0.40 3.58
C SER A 164 4.49 1.13 4.12
N PRO A 165 5.11 2.04 3.35
CA PRO A 165 6.15 2.94 3.85
C PRO A 165 5.68 3.79 5.05
N SER A 166 4.44 4.28 5.01
CA SER A 166 3.85 5.06 6.10
C SER A 166 3.70 4.23 7.39
N GLY A 167 3.46 2.91 7.27
CA GLY A 167 3.46 1.99 8.42
C GLY A 167 4.83 1.88 9.08
N VAL A 168 5.92 1.87 8.29
CA VAL A 168 7.31 1.92 8.79
C VAL A 168 7.56 3.24 9.54
N GLN A 169 7.20 4.37 8.93
CA GLN A 169 7.36 5.69 9.54
C GLN A 169 6.55 5.83 10.83
N SER A 170 5.31 5.33 10.83
CA SER A 170 4.46 5.32 12.02
C SER A 170 5.06 4.49 13.15
N TYR A 171 5.63 3.32 12.86
CA TYR A 171 6.34 2.52 13.86
C TYR A 171 7.53 3.30 14.45
N LEU A 172 8.37 3.85 13.58
CA LEU A 172 9.57 4.60 13.98
C LEU A 172 9.27 5.91 14.70
N SER A 173 8.05 6.44 14.63
CA SER A 173 7.65 7.64 15.36
C SER A 173 7.60 7.43 16.88
N THR A 174 7.48 6.18 17.35
CA THR A 174 7.35 5.83 18.78
C THR A 174 8.25 4.68 19.22
N HIS A 175 8.90 3.99 18.27
CA HIS A 175 9.77 2.85 18.54
C HIS A 175 11.12 3.04 17.87
N THR A 176 12.15 2.47 18.46
CA THR A 176 13.48 2.36 17.85
C THR A 176 13.59 0.97 17.21
N ALA A 177 14.13 0.91 16.01
CA ALA A 177 14.46 -0.36 15.35
C ALA A 177 15.49 -1.14 16.19
N ALA A 178 15.30 -2.42 16.31
CA ALA A 178 16.19 -3.32 17.05
C ALA A 178 16.53 -4.57 16.20
N ALA A 179 16.59 -5.75 16.81
CA ALA A 179 16.99 -6.98 16.12
C ALA A 179 15.81 -7.76 15.50
N GLU A 180 14.66 -7.11 15.32
CA GLU A 180 13.48 -7.76 14.76
C GLU A 180 13.71 -8.19 13.30
N GLN A 181 13.16 -9.34 12.93
CA GLN A 181 13.04 -9.74 11.53
C GLN A 181 11.92 -8.94 10.86
N VAL A 182 12.22 -8.22 9.80
CA VAL A 182 11.24 -7.38 9.11
C VAL A 182 10.74 -8.03 7.83
N TYR A 183 9.42 -8.05 7.64
CA TYR A 183 8.73 -8.51 6.44
C TYR A 183 7.95 -7.37 5.81
N CYS A 184 8.23 -7.06 4.55
CA CYS A 184 7.61 -5.97 3.82
C CYS A 184 6.75 -6.49 2.67
N ILE A 185 5.58 -5.88 2.48
CA ILE A 185 4.63 -6.26 1.41
C ILE A 185 5.20 -6.07 0.00
N GLY A 186 6.19 -5.18 -0.17
CA GLY A 186 6.79 -4.89 -1.47
C GLY A 186 8.04 -4.03 -1.34
N THR A 187 8.71 -3.81 -2.46
CA THR A 187 10.01 -3.13 -2.55
C THR A 187 9.99 -1.71 -2.01
N THR A 188 8.95 -0.93 -2.28
CA THR A 188 8.81 0.45 -1.77
C THR A 188 8.74 0.49 -0.24
N THR A 189 8.06 -0.49 0.38
CA THR A 189 8.01 -0.62 1.85
C THR A 189 9.36 -1.06 2.40
N ALA A 190 10.05 -1.97 1.72
CA ALA A 190 11.37 -2.42 2.10
C ALA A 190 12.41 -1.29 2.03
N GLN A 191 12.36 -0.44 1.00
CA GLN A 191 13.23 0.73 0.89
C GLN A 191 13.09 1.69 2.08
N ALA A 192 11.88 1.82 2.66
CA ALA A 192 11.67 2.60 3.87
C ALA A 192 12.21 1.90 5.14
N ALA A 193 12.28 0.57 5.15
CA ALA A 193 12.73 -0.22 6.31
C ALA A 193 14.26 -0.46 6.32
N ILE A 194 14.89 -0.71 5.18
CA ILE A 194 16.33 -1.04 5.05
C ILE A 194 17.27 -0.11 5.80
N PRO A 195 17.07 1.23 5.87
CA PRO A 195 17.94 2.10 6.63
C PRO A 195 17.96 1.84 8.15
N HIS A 196 16.99 1.10 8.66
CA HIS A 196 16.76 0.94 10.10
C HIS A 196 16.96 -0.49 10.59
N TRP A 197 16.79 -1.51 9.74
CA TRP A 197 16.93 -2.92 10.11
C TRP A 197 17.95 -3.65 9.23
N ALA A 198 18.76 -4.49 9.85
CA ALA A 198 19.77 -5.30 9.16
C ALA A 198 19.14 -6.42 8.31
N SER A 199 17.96 -6.91 8.70
CA SER A 199 17.28 -8.02 8.01
C SER A 199 15.88 -7.60 7.58
N VAL A 200 15.71 -7.37 6.27
CA VAL A 200 14.44 -7.01 5.65
C VAL A 200 14.13 -7.98 4.51
N ILE A 201 13.00 -8.65 4.59
CA ILE A 201 12.53 -9.62 3.59
C ILE A 201 11.33 -9.02 2.87
N VAL A 202 11.35 -9.06 1.54
CA VAL A 202 10.22 -8.66 0.70
C VAL A 202 9.35 -9.86 0.39
N ALA A 203 8.04 -9.71 0.53
CA ALA A 203 7.10 -10.76 0.15
C ALA A 203 7.18 -11.08 -1.36
N THR A 204 7.01 -12.35 -1.71
CA THR A 204 7.02 -12.81 -3.11
C THR A 204 5.86 -12.24 -3.92
N GLU A 205 4.75 -11.96 -3.25
CA GLU A 205 3.58 -11.31 -3.83
C GLU A 205 3.22 -10.07 -3.00
N PRO A 206 2.87 -8.92 -3.64
CA PRO A 206 2.54 -7.67 -2.94
C PRO A 206 1.12 -7.72 -2.34
N THR A 207 0.85 -8.77 -1.56
CA THR A 207 -0.44 -8.99 -0.88
C THR A 207 -0.21 -9.29 0.60
N VAL A 208 -1.25 -9.09 1.43
CA VAL A 208 -1.20 -9.48 2.85
C VAL A 208 -0.90 -10.98 2.96
N ASP A 209 -1.56 -11.80 2.14
CA ASP A 209 -1.35 -13.25 2.15
C ASP A 209 0.06 -13.64 1.69
N GLY A 210 0.65 -12.92 0.72
CA GLY A 210 2.03 -13.09 0.30
C GLY A 210 3.02 -12.82 1.45
N VAL A 211 2.79 -11.76 2.26
CA VAL A 211 3.59 -11.52 3.47
C VAL A 211 3.47 -12.70 4.44
N LEU A 212 2.27 -13.19 4.71
CA LEU A 212 2.05 -14.31 5.63
C LEU A 212 2.67 -15.62 5.13
N GLN A 213 2.64 -15.88 3.83
CA GLN A 213 3.32 -17.03 3.21
C GLN A 213 4.83 -16.92 3.36
N THR A 214 5.41 -15.73 3.14
CA THR A 214 6.84 -15.47 3.29
C THR A 214 7.28 -15.69 4.74
N VAL A 215 6.49 -15.20 5.72
CA VAL A 215 6.73 -15.46 7.15
C VAL A 215 6.72 -16.97 7.44
N ALA A 216 5.70 -17.69 6.97
CA ALA A 216 5.58 -19.13 7.17
C ALA A 216 6.79 -19.88 6.59
N ALA A 217 7.23 -19.54 5.38
CA ALA A 217 8.34 -20.17 4.71
C ALA A 217 9.70 -19.93 5.40
N SER A 218 9.91 -18.72 5.94
CA SER A 218 11.18 -18.35 6.56
C SER A 218 11.33 -18.81 8.01
N LEU A 219 10.23 -18.99 8.74
CA LEU A 219 10.25 -19.27 10.18
C LEU A 219 9.88 -20.74 10.54
N THR A 220 9.34 -21.53 9.59
CA THR A 220 9.05 -22.97 9.79
C THR A 220 10.26 -23.91 9.88
N PRO A 221 11.48 -23.61 9.42
CA PRO A 221 12.63 -24.50 9.61
C PRO A 221 13.01 -24.75 11.08
N TYR A 222 12.70 -23.82 11.98
CA TYR A 222 13.09 -23.95 13.39
C TYR A 222 12.28 -24.99 14.19
N CYS A 223 11.12 -25.42 13.71
CA CYS A 223 10.25 -26.38 14.42
C CYS A 223 10.51 -27.85 14.05
N ARG A 224 11.30 -28.15 13.01
CA ARG A 224 11.58 -29.53 12.58
C ARG A 224 12.82 -30.16 13.22
N VAL A 225 13.69 -29.40 13.85
CA VAL A 225 14.93 -29.93 14.46
C VAL A 225 14.70 -30.48 15.88
N CYS A 226 13.70 -30.00 16.61
CA CYS A 226 13.40 -30.48 17.96
C CYS A 226 12.58 -31.78 18.02
N ALA A 227 12.10 -32.30 16.89
CA ALA A 227 11.31 -33.55 16.86
C ALA A 227 12.10 -34.78 16.40
N ALA A 228 13.40 -34.65 16.11
CA ALA A 228 14.24 -35.73 15.58
C ALA A 228 15.32 -36.21 16.58
N GLU A 229 15.40 -35.67 17.78
CA GLU A 229 16.29 -36.16 18.84
C GLU A 229 15.47 -36.63 20.05
N GLY A 230 14.76 -37.69 19.87
CA GLY A 230 14.00 -38.37 20.91
C GLY A 230 13.78 -39.81 20.58
N VAL A 231 14.89 -40.59 20.55
CA VAL A 231 14.90 -42.06 20.81
C VAL A 231 16.08 -42.35 21.68
#